data_666d317d5c493f24fc0558f86ee85d41
#
_entry.id   666d317d5c493f24fc0558f86ee85d41
#
_cell.length_a   1.000
_cell.length_b   1.000
_cell.length_c   1.000
_cell.angle_alpha   90.00
_cell.angle_beta   90.00
_cell.angle_gamma   90.00
#
_symmetry.space_group_name_H-M   'P 1'
#
loop_
_entity.id
_entity.type
_entity.pdbx_description
1 polymer ?
#
loop_
_entity_poly.entity_id
_entity_poly.type
_entity_poly.pdbx_seq_one_letter_code
_entity_poly.pdbx_strand_id
1 'polypeptide(L)'
;MEECELVMSASALRSNSITNIAAYHFAELTDLKSLRQRLLDLCKAWGLKGTILISTEGVNLFVAGAASEINLLLAELRSIPGLESLTVKTSVSNHQPFSRMLVRIKKEIIAFGVEGINPARRTSPKLPAATLKQWLDEGRRITLLDTRNDYEIKLGTFRGALPAGIDNFRDFPQAVERLPESLKDEPVVMFCTGGIRCEKAGPYMEREGFRQIYQLDGGILKYFEECGGAHYDGECFVFDQRVGVDPALRETDTMQCFQCLSPLSESEQADERYEPGKSCPYCFQTRAEQMASRIESRESAIREVSTPLPGSTAYDNFRPLTIPLGQDGRTIKEALSAIFPHSAEEDWTAVFQNKQLLGHNKSPVDPEQIVRSGERYFRRLPSLIEPDVNPDIRLLHEDEAIIVINKPAPLPVHPSGRYNLNTLQSLLQKVYYPQKPRPAHRLDANTTGIVIFS
;
A
#
# COMPACT_ATOMS: atom_id res chain seq x y z
N MET A 1 -5.99 -64.42 -17.73
CA MET A 1 -4.90 -63.43 -17.46
C MET A 1 -5.29 -62.01 -17.86
N GLU A 2 -6.57 -61.76 -18.18
CA GLU A 2 -7.05 -60.41 -18.61
C GLU A 2 -7.80 -59.63 -17.52
N GLU A 3 -8.18 -60.25 -16.40
CA GLU A 3 -8.89 -59.59 -15.32
C GLU A 3 -7.98 -58.93 -14.25
N CYS A 4 -6.66 -59.08 -14.33
CA CYS A 4 -5.73 -58.53 -13.35
C CYS A 4 -5.12 -57.18 -13.75
N GLU A 5 -5.21 -56.77 -15.03
CA GLU A 5 -4.70 -55.47 -15.51
C GLU A 5 -5.67 -54.29 -15.36
N LEU A 6 -6.97 -54.61 -15.27
CA LEU A 6 -8.00 -53.52 -15.09
C LEU A 6 -8.12 -52.98 -13.70
N VAL A 7 -7.59 -53.66 -12.67
CA VAL A 7 -7.63 -53.20 -11.27
C VAL A 7 -6.47 -52.32 -10.91
N MET A 8 -5.34 -52.41 -11.66
CA MET A 8 -4.15 -51.57 -11.42
C MET A 8 -4.24 -50.18 -12.06
N SER A 9 -5.12 -49.96 -13.04
CA SER A 9 -5.27 -48.64 -13.67
C SER A 9 -6.19 -47.68 -12.91
N ALA A 10 -7.05 -48.18 -12.05
CA ALA A 10 -7.97 -47.37 -11.24
C ALA A 10 -7.33 -46.84 -9.92
N SER A 11 -6.19 -47.36 -9.51
CA SER A 11 -5.50 -46.92 -8.27
C SER A 11 -4.39 -45.87 -8.53
N ALA A 12 -3.99 -45.68 -9.78
CA ALA A 12 -2.95 -44.71 -10.17
C ALA A 12 -3.48 -43.33 -10.53
N LEU A 13 -4.81 -43.14 -10.56
CA LEU A 13 -5.49 -41.86 -10.80
C LEU A 13 -6.06 -41.22 -9.51
N ARG A 14 -5.47 -41.47 -8.34
CA ARG A 14 -5.67 -40.61 -7.18
C ARG A 14 -4.81 -39.37 -7.40
N SER A 15 -5.34 -38.51 -8.26
CA SER A 15 -4.86 -37.17 -8.58
C SER A 15 -4.48 -36.39 -7.32
N ASN A 16 -3.40 -35.61 -7.41
CA ASN A 16 -3.02 -34.53 -6.50
C ASN A 16 -4.10 -33.43 -6.46
N SER A 17 -5.38 -33.77 -6.19
CA SER A 17 -6.42 -32.76 -6.05
C SER A 17 -6.22 -32.02 -4.73
N ILE A 18 -6.05 -30.70 -4.83
CA ILE A 18 -5.95 -29.81 -3.69
C ILE A 18 -7.35 -29.33 -3.31
N THR A 19 -7.70 -29.50 -2.05
CA THR A 19 -8.93 -28.96 -1.48
C THR A 19 -8.70 -27.52 -1.05
N ASN A 20 -9.49 -26.60 -1.59
CA ASN A 20 -9.48 -25.19 -1.25
C ASN A 20 -10.69 -24.87 -0.39
N ILE A 21 -10.48 -24.14 0.69
CA ILE A 21 -11.56 -23.67 1.54
C ILE A 21 -11.52 -22.15 1.70
N ALA A 22 -12.72 -21.57 1.70
CA ALA A 22 -12.97 -20.18 2.07
C ALA A 22 -14.01 -20.17 3.19
N ALA A 23 -13.70 -19.51 4.30
CA ALA A 23 -14.60 -19.40 5.43
C ALA A 23 -14.41 -18.10 6.18
N TYR A 24 -15.48 -17.61 6.78
CA TYR A 24 -15.40 -16.54 7.77
C TYR A 24 -16.43 -16.78 8.87
N HIS A 25 -16.15 -16.26 10.04
CA HIS A 25 -17.10 -16.25 11.14
C HIS A 25 -16.84 -15.06 12.05
N PHE A 26 -17.91 -14.32 12.37
CA PHE A 26 -17.86 -13.24 13.35
C PHE A 26 -18.15 -13.79 14.74
N ALA A 27 -17.18 -13.65 15.64
CA ALA A 27 -17.24 -14.09 17.03
C ALA A 27 -16.27 -13.28 17.88
N GLU A 28 -16.55 -13.12 19.17
CA GLU A 28 -15.63 -12.45 20.09
C GLU A 28 -14.45 -13.40 20.41
N LEU A 29 -13.27 -13.12 19.84
CA LEU A 29 -12.04 -13.90 20.07
C LEU A 29 -11.09 -13.17 21.01
N THR A 30 -10.46 -13.92 21.89
CA THR A 30 -9.48 -13.44 22.85
C THR A 30 -8.13 -14.12 22.62
N ASP A 31 -7.08 -13.67 23.31
CA ASP A 31 -5.72 -14.23 23.23
C ASP A 31 -5.23 -14.48 21.78
N LEU A 32 -5.40 -13.48 20.95
CA LEU A 32 -5.09 -13.56 19.51
C LEU A 32 -3.62 -13.92 19.23
N LYS A 33 -2.68 -13.59 20.13
CA LYS A 33 -1.25 -13.89 19.92
C LYS A 33 -0.97 -15.39 20.03
N SER A 34 -1.50 -16.02 21.06
CA SER A 34 -1.39 -17.47 21.28
C SER A 34 -2.11 -18.25 20.19
N LEU A 35 -3.35 -17.82 19.86
CA LEU A 35 -4.15 -18.39 18.79
C LEU A 35 -3.43 -18.31 17.43
N ARG A 36 -2.86 -17.16 17.11
CA ARG A 36 -2.08 -16.98 15.89
C ARG A 36 -0.92 -17.96 15.80
N GLN A 37 -0.13 -18.09 16.87
CA GLN A 37 1.03 -18.96 16.86
C GLN A 37 0.62 -20.42 16.70
N ARG A 38 -0.38 -20.87 17.47
CA ARG A 38 -0.94 -22.22 17.41
C ARG A 38 -1.42 -22.57 15.99
N LEU A 39 -2.25 -21.73 15.38
CA LEU A 39 -2.77 -21.96 14.02
C LEU A 39 -1.64 -21.98 12.98
N LEU A 40 -0.65 -21.11 13.11
CA LEU A 40 0.49 -21.07 12.17
C LEU A 40 1.33 -22.35 12.25
N ASP A 41 1.61 -22.84 13.46
CA ASP A 41 2.43 -24.04 13.67
C ASP A 41 1.70 -25.29 13.20
N LEU A 42 0.41 -25.43 13.50
CA LEU A 42 -0.41 -26.54 13.03
C LEU A 42 -0.54 -26.55 11.51
N CYS A 43 -0.88 -25.42 10.90
CA CYS A 43 -1.00 -25.33 9.43
C CYS A 43 0.33 -25.67 8.72
N LYS A 44 1.48 -25.24 9.28
CA LYS A 44 2.79 -25.60 8.75
C LYS A 44 3.09 -27.08 8.88
N ALA A 45 2.80 -27.67 10.05
CA ALA A 45 2.99 -29.09 10.29
C ALA A 45 2.15 -29.96 9.34
N TRP A 46 0.96 -29.50 9.00
CA TRP A 46 0.04 -30.16 8.05
C TRP A 46 0.29 -29.81 6.59
N GLY A 47 1.30 -29.01 6.27
CA GLY A 47 1.64 -28.62 4.89
C GLY A 47 0.60 -27.73 4.21
N LEU A 48 -0.31 -27.10 4.98
CA LEU A 48 -1.34 -26.21 4.45
C LEU A 48 -0.74 -24.88 4.02
N LYS A 49 -1.32 -24.27 2.98
CA LYS A 49 -0.97 -22.93 2.53
C LYS A 49 -2.22 -22.07 2.40
N GLY A 50 -2.03 -20.74 2.53
CA GLY A 50 -3.14 -19.79 2.48
C GLY A 50 -3.00 -18.63 3.43
N THR A 51 -4.11 -18.00 3.71
CA THR A 51 -4.17 -16.86 4.65
C THR A 51 -5.30 -17.07 5.66
N ILE A 52 -4.98 -16.92 6.93
CA ILE A 52 -5.95 -16.83 8.04
C ILE A 52 -5.80 -15.45 8.67
N LEU A 53 -6.86 -14.65 8.63
CA LEU A 53 -6.98 -13.38 9.35
C LEU A 53 -7.77 -13.62 10.63
N ILE A 54 -7.23 -13.17 11.76
CA ILE A 54 -7.90 -13.22 13.06
C ILE A 54 -7.95 -11.82 13.67
N SER A 55 -9.03 -11.53 14.32
CA SER A 55 -9.22 -10.29 15.09
C SER A 55 -10.12 -10.56 16.30
N THR A 56 -10.32 -9.55 17.14
CA THR A 56 -11.29 -9.63 18.24
C THR A 56 -12.75 -9.80 17.77
N GLU A 57 -13.02 -9.59 16.48
CA GLU A 57 -14.36 -9.73 15.88
C GLU A 57 -14.57 -11.06 15.15
N GLY A 58 -13.53 -11.94 15.03
CA GLY A 58 -13.69 -13.25 14.38
C GLY A 58 -12.51 -13.72 13.54
N VAL A 59 -12.82 -14.59 12.58
CA VAL A 59 -11.87 -15.21 11.65
C VAL A 59 -12.32 -15.08 10.20
N ASN A 60 -11.37 -14.90 9.29
CA ASN A 60 -11.57 -14.96 7.83
C ASN A 60 -10.39 -15.70 7.20
N LEU A 61 -10.65 -16.74 6.42
CA LEU A 61 -9.59 -17.60 5.90
C LEU A 61 -9.83 -18.07 4.47
N PHE A 62 -8.71 -18.24 3.77
CA PHE A 62 -8.58 -18.92 2.49
C PHE A 62 -7.39 -19.86 2.62
N VAL A 63 -7.62 -21.17 2.62
CA VAL A 63 -6.58 -22.18 2.86
C VAL A 63 -6.75 -23.34 1.89
N ALA A 64 -5.63 -23.91 1.44
CA ALA A 64 -5.60 -25.02 0.53
C ALA A 64 -4.59 -26.09 1.00
N GLY A 65 -4.95 -27.35 0.75
CA GLY A 65 -4.12 -28.50 1.08
C GLY A 65 -4.83 -29.81 0.78
N ALA A 66 -4.28 -30.92 1.27
CA ALA A 66 -4.96 -32.20 1.13
C ALA A 66 -6.22 -32.22 2.00
N ALA A 67 -7.24 -32.98 1.58
CA ALA A 67 -8.56 -32.98 2.24
C ALA A 67 -8.50 -33.42 3.70
N SER A 68 -7.61 -34.36 4.04
CA SER A 68 -7.38 -34.82 5.41
C SER A 68 -6.91 -33.69 6.33
N GLU A 69 -5.92 -32.93 5.88
CA GLU A 69 -5.30 -31.83 6.64
C GLU A 69 -6.24 -30.63 6.76
N ILE A 70 -7.03 -30.35 5.72
CA ILE A 70 -8.12 -29.37 5.77
C ILE A 70 -9.14 -29.75 6.86
N ASN A 71 -9.52 -31.02 6.95
CA ASN A 71 -10.45 -31.49 7.99
C ASN A 71 -9.87 -31.33 9.40
N LEU A 72 -8.56 -31.53 9.58
CA LEU A 72 -7.90 -31.27 10.86
C LEU A 72 -7.95 -29.79 11.22
N LEU A 73 -7.69 -28.90 10.27
CA LEU A 73 -7.79 -27.46 10.48
C LEU A 73 -9.23 -27.05 10.86
N LEU A 74 -10.24 -27.61 10.19
CA LEU A 74 -11.63 -27.30 10.49
C LEU A 74 -12.05 -27.80 11.88
N ALA A 75 -11.60 -28.98 12.29
CA ALA A 75 -11.83 -29.49 13.62
C ALA A 75 -11.17 -28.59 14.68
N GLU A 76 -9.94 -28.15 14.45
CA GLU A 76 -9.22 -27.21 15.33
C GLU A 76 -9.94 -25.87 15.43
N LEU A 77 -10.33 -25.27 14.29
CA LEU A 77 -11.07 -23.99 14.28
C LEU A 77 -12.42 -24.11 15.02
N ARG A 78 -13.17 -25.18 14.81
CA ARG A 78 -14.46 -25.41 15.47
C ARG A 78 -14.35 -25.75 16.95
N SER A 79 -13.18 -26.09 17.44
CA SER A 79 -12.91 -26.26 18.89
C SER A 79 -12.71 -24.92 19.63
N ILE A 80 -12.57 -23.82 18.90
CA ILE A 80 -12.40 -22.48 19.47
C ILE A 80 -13.75 -21.94 19.88
N PRO A 81 -13.93 -21.46 21.14
CA PRO A 81 -15.19 -20.88 21.59
C PRO A 81 -15.66 -19.75 20.67
N GLY A 82 -16.92 -19.87 20.21
CA GLY A 82 -17.56 -18.95 19.26
C GLY A 82 -17.37 -19.30 17.78
N LEU A 83 -16.55 -20.30 17.42
CA LEU A 83 -16.37 -20.77 16.04
C LEU A 83 -16.99 -22.14 15.75
N GLU A 84 -17.77 -22.70 16.65
CA GLU A 84 -18.37 -24.05 16.55
C GLU A 84 -19.21 -24.20 15.29
N SER A 85 -19.90 -23.14 14.88
CA SER A 85 -20.79 -23.10 13.69
C SER A 85 -20.11 -22.56 12.43
N LEU A 86 -18.76 -22.54 12.38
CA LEU A 86 -18.01 -22.07 11.21
C LEU A 86 -18.43 -22.86 9.96
N THR A 87 -19.06 -22.15 9.02
CA THR A 87 -19.45 -22.68 7.71
C THR A 87 -18.32 -22.47 6.71
N VAL A 88 -18.16 -23.43 5.80
CA VAL A 88 -17.04 -23.49 4.87
C VAL A 88 -17.53 -23.68 3.45
N LYS A 89 -16.94 -22.94 2.52
CA LYS A 89 -17.08 -23.17 1.09
C LYS A 89 -15.88 -23.94 0.59
N THR A 90 -16.12 -25.00 -0.14
CA THR A 90 -15.09 -25.92 -0.61
C THR A 90 -15.07 -25.96 -2.14
N SER A 91 -13.87 -25.96 -2.71
CA SER A 91 -13.64 -26.22 -4.13
C SER A 91 -12.36 -27.03 -4.30
N VAL A 92 -12.12 -27.53 -5.51
CA VAL A 92 -10.96 -28.37 -5.82
C VAL A 92 -10.13 -27.72 -6.93
N SER A 93 -8.81 -27.82 -6.83
CA SER A 93 -7.88 -27.38 -7.88
C SER A 93 -6.83 -28.46 -8.17
N ASN A 94 -6.23 -28.40 -9.38
CA ASN A 94 -5.19 -29.32 -9.82
C ASN A 94 -3.80 -28.95 -9.28
N HIS A 95 -3.68 -27.74 -8.71
CA HIS A 95 -2.44 -27.18 -8.17
C HIS A 95 -2.70 -26.43 -6.86
N GLN A 96 -1.63 -26.16 -6.12
CA GLN A 96 -1.69 -25.41 -4.87
C GLN A 96 -1.79 -23.90 -5.16
N PRO A 97 -2.94 -23.23 -4.92
CA PRO A 97 -3.17 -21.84 -5.32
C PRO A 97 -2.60 -20.81 -4.32
N PHE A 98 -1.71 -21.22 -3.45
CA PHE A 98 -1.01 -20.32 -2.52
C PHE A 98 0.46 -20.66 -2.43
N SER A 99 1.32 -19.64 -2.39
CA SER A 99 2.78 -19.82 -2.27
C SER A 99 3.23 -20.17 -0.83
N ARG A 100 2.54 -19.64 0.18
CA ARG A 100 2.92 -19.76 1.60
C ARG A 100 1.72 -19.76 2.53
N MET A 101 1.96 -20.14 3.81
CA MET A 101 0.97 -20.02 4.89
C MET A 101 1.17 -18.72 5.66
N LEU A 102 0.10 -17.95 5.85
CA LEU A 102 0.07 -16.71 6.61
C LEU A 102 -1.05 -16.75 7.66
N VAL A 103 -0.73 -16.48 8.92
CA VAL A 103 -1.71 -16.18 9.97
C VAL A 103 -1.45 -14.77 10.48
N ARG A 104 -2.41 -13.86 10.35
CA ARG A 104 -2.24 -12.44 10.68
C ARG A 104 -3.31 -11.95 11.63
N ILE A 105 -2.87 -11.24 12.68
CA ILE A 105 -3.77 -10.45 13.53
C ILE A 105 -4.07 -9.14 12.82
N LYS A 106 -5.34 -8.82 12.68
CA LYS A 106 -5.84 -7.58 12.08
C LYS A 106 -6.78 -6.87 13.05
N LYS A 107 -7.02 -5.57 12.84
CA LYS A 107 -8.05 -4.83 13.58
C LYS A 107 -9.45 -5.36 13.24
N GLU A 108 -9.65 -5.73 11.97
CA GLU A 108 -10.90 -6.25 11.41
C GLU A 108 -10.60 -7.44 10.50
N ILE A 109 -11.48 -8.45 10.47
CA ILE A 109 -11.37 -9.60 9.54
C ILE A 109 -11.77 -9.25 8.11
N ILE A 110 -12.54 -8.18 7.95
CA ILE A 110 -12.79 -7.47 6.71
C ILE A 110 -12.77 -5.97 7.00
N ALA A 111 -11.89 -5.25 6.31
CA ALA A 111 -11.63 -3.85 6.60
C ALA A 111 -12.83 -2.97 6.17
N PHE A 112 -13.48 -2.34 7.13
CA PHE A 112 -14.64 -1.47 6.91
C PHE A 112 -14.43 -0.08 7.52
N GLY A 113 -13.84 -0.01 8.74
CA GLY A 113 -13.44 1.24 9.37
C GLY A 113 -14.56 2.03 10.05
N VAL A 114 -15.78 1.47 10.16
CA VAL A 114 -16.93 2.13 10.80
C VAL A 114 -17.15 1.59 12.22
N GLU A 115 -17.18 2.47 13.19
CA GLU A 115 -17.41 2.09 14.57
C GLU A 115 -18.89 1.72 14.83
N GLY A 116 -19.11 0.80 15.78
CA GLY A 116 -20.44 0.37 16.21
C GLY A 116 -21.09 -0.68 15.33
N ILE A 117 -20.44 -1.14 14.26
CA ILE A 117 -20.91 -2.25 13.42
C ILE A 117 -20.30 -3.57 13.97
N ASN A 118 -21.14 -4.43 14.52
CA ASN A 118 -20.74 -5.72 15.08
C ASN A 118 -21.62 -6.85 14.54
N PRO A 119 -21.18 -7.56 13.48
CA PRO A 119 -21.94 -8.64 12.86
C PRO A 119 -22.20 -9.85 13.76
N ALA A 120 -21.35 -10.09 14.78
CA ALA A 120 -21.60 -11.15 15.75
C ALA A 120 -22.86 -10.92 16.60
N ARG A 121 -23.28 -9.66 16.75
CA ARG A 121 -24.50 -9.29 17.51
C ARG A 121 -25.70 -9.10 16.60
N ARG A 122 -25.51 -8.48 15.43
CA ARG A 122 -26.58 -8.18 14.49
C ARG A 122 -26.04 -8.10 13.06
N THR A 123 -26.74 -8.77 12.17
CA THR A 123 -26.57 -8.67 10.73
C THR A 123 -27.92 -8.58 10.04
N SER A 124 -27.94 -8.18 8.77
CA SER A 124 -29.21 -8.09 7.99
C SER A 124 -29.74 -9.46 7.62
N PRO A 125 -31.06 -9.59 7.34
CA PRO A 125 -31.67 -10.87 6.94
C PRO A 125 -30.94 -11.53 5.76
N LYS A 126 -30.64 -12.82 5.91
CA LYS A 126 -30.04 -13.64 4.87
C LYS A 126 -31.11 -14.13 3.89
N LEU A 127 -30.87 -13.93 2.61
CA LEU A 127 -31.74 -14.39 1.53
C LEU A 127 -31.10 -15.63 0.90
N PRO A 128 -31.76 -16.83 0.96
CA PRO A 128 -31.25 -18.03 0.30
C PRO A 128 -31.09 -17.85 -1.21
N ALA A 129 -30.08 -18.49 -1.80
CA ALA A 129 -29.77 -18.41 -3.23
C ALA A 129 -30.97 -18.81 -4.11
N ALA A 130 -31.67 -19.92 -3.77
CA ALA A 130 -32.85 -20.36 -4.47
C ALA A 130 -34.00 -19.33 -4.42
N THR A 131 -34.15 -18.62 -3.28
CA THR A 131 -35.18 -17.57 -3.15
C THR A 131 -34.83 -16.35 -3.99
N LEU A 132 -33.55 -15.95 -4.02
CA LEU A 132 -33.11 -14.86 -4.90
C LEU A 132 -33.38 -15.22 -6.37
N LYS A 133 -32.98 -16.44 -6.78
CA LYS A 133 -33.24 -16.92 -8.14
C LYS A 133 -34.73 -16.85 -8.48
N GLN A 134 -35.62 -17.35 -7.58
CA GLN A 134 -37.06 -17.27 -7.77
C GLN A 134 -37.56 -15.82 -7.94
N TRP A 135 -37.10 -14.88 -7.11
CA TRP A 135 -37.48 -13.48 -7.21
C TRP A 135 -37.07 -12.86 -8.55
N LEU A 136 -35.89 -13.24 -9.07
CA LEU A 136 -35.42 -12.81 -10.37
C LEU A 136 -36.18 -13.44 -11.54
N ASP A 137 -36.50 -14.72 -11.44
CA ASP A 137 -37.33 -15.44 -12.43
C ASP A 137 -38.74 -14.84 -12.52
N GLU A 138 -39.32 -14.41 -11.39
CA GLU A 138 -40.63 -13.74 -11.30
C GLU A 138 -40.57 -12.27 -11.76
N GLY A 139 -39.40 -11.70 -12.05
CA GLY A 139 -39.24 -10.29 -12.40
C GLY A 139 -39.60 -9.36 -11.25
N ARG A 140 -39.40 -9.78 -10.01
CA ARG A 140 -39.72 -9.00 -8.81
C ARG A 140 -38.89 -7.73 -8.78
N ARG A 141 -39.56 -6.61 -8.44
CA ARG A 141 -38.88 -5.32 -8.31
C ARG A 141 -37.98 -5.33 -7.08
N ILE A 142 -36.68 -5.51 -7.28
CA ILE A 142 -35.63 -5.48 -6.27
C ILE A 142 -34.41 -4.79 -6.85
N THR A 143 -33.59 -4.17 -6.02
CA THR A 143 -32.25 -3.70 -6.40
C THR A 143 -31.21 -4.68 -5.93
N LEU A 144 -30.42 -5.22 -6.86
CA LEU A 144 -29.22 -6.00 -6.55
C LEU A 144 -28.07 -5.02 -6.36
N LEU A 145 -27.45 -4.99 -5.17
CA LEU A 145 -26.30 -4.12 -4.86
C LEU A 145 -25.02 -4.96 -4.75
N ASP A 146 -24.11 -4.78 -5.70
CA ASP A 146 -22.80 -5.43 -5.66
C ASP A 146 -21.86 -4.64 -4.76
N THR A 147 -21.48 -5.21 -3.61
CA THR A 147 -20.62 -4.58 -2.61
C THR A 147 -19.13 -4.91 -2.81
N ARG A 148 -18.78 -5.51 -3.97
CA ARG A 148 -17.41 -5.81 -4.35
C ARG A 148 -16.68 -4.58 -4.88
N ASN A 149 -15.37 -4.69 -4.95
CA ASN A 149 -14.55 -3.68 -5.59
C ASN A 149 -14.73 -3.73 -7.12
N ASP A 150 -14.57 -2.60 -7.80
CA ASP A 150 -14.82 -2.46 -9.23
C ASP A 150 -13.97 -3.44 -10.07
N TYR A 151 -12.74 -3.75 -9.65
CA TYR A 151 -11.90 -4.72 -10.36
C TYR A 151 -12.46 -6.16 -10.30
N GLU A 152 -13.19 -6.53 -9.24
CA GLU A 152 -13.84 -7.84 -9.12
C GLU A 152 -15.07 -7.93 -10.04
N ILE A 153 -15.82 -6.82 -10.16
CA ILE A 153 -17.06 -6.72 -10.95
C ILE A 153 -16.76 -6.86 -12.46
N LYS A 154 -15.56 -6.43 -12.90
CA LYS A 154 -15.12 -6.58 -14.28
C LYS A 154 -15.19 -8.01 -14.81
N LEU A 155 -14.99 -9.01 -13.96
CA LEU A 155 -15.06 -10.42 -14.38
C LEU A 155 -16.50 -10.91 -14.54
N GLY A 156 -17.42 -10.34 -13.81
CA GLY A 156 -18.82 -10.72 -13.89
C GLY A 156 -19.62 -10.26 -12.68
N THR A 157 -20.94 -10.14 -12.88
CA THR A 157 -21.89 -9.74 -11.86
C THR A 157 -23.30 -10.20 -12.23
N PHE A 158 -24.27 -10.07 -11.32
CA PHE A 158 -25.67 -10.31 -11.65
C PHE A 158 -26.19 -9.29 -12.65
N ARG A 159 -27.01 -9.74 -13.59
CA ARG A 159 -27.66 -8.89 -14.60
C ARG A 159 -28.44 -7.76 -13.93
N GLY A 160 -28.16 -6.53 -14.32
CA GLY A 160 -28.82 -5.35 -13.77
C GLY A 160 -28.42 -4.98 -12.34
N ALA A 161 -27.36 -5.59 -11.80
CA ALA A 161 -26.83 -5.20 -10.50
C ALA A 161 -26.25 -3.77 -10.53
N LEU A 162 -26.51 -3.05 -9.45
CA LEU A 162 -25.92 -1.74 -9.19
C LEU A 162 -24.55 -1.93 -8.51
N PRO A 163 -23.43 -1.51 -9.12
CA PRO A 163 -22.15 -1.54 -8.46
C PRO A 163 -22.10 -0.46 -7.36
N ALA A 164 -21.44 -0.76 -6.24
CA ALA A 164 -21.16 0.25 -5.22
C ALA A 164 -20.19 1.33 -5.72
N GLY A 165 -19.39 1.06 -6.75
CA GLY A 165 -18.41 1.99 -7.33
C GLY A 165 -17.27 2.29 -6.34
N ILE A 166 -16.60 1.25 -5.88
CA ILE A 166 -15.55 1.33 -4.87
C ILE A 166 -14.29 0.56 -5.29
N ASP A 167 -13.12 1.12 -4.99
CA ASP A 167 -11.84 0.43 -5.16
C ASP A 167 -11.48 -0.42 -3.93
N ASN A 168 -11.98 -0.02 -2.76
CA ASN A 168 -11.79 -0.71 -1.49
C ASN A 168 -13.09 -0.73 -0.68
N PHE A 169 -13.35 -1.82 0.03
CA PHE A 169 -14.57 -1.93 0.86
C PHE A 169 -14.64 -0.87 1.99
N ARG A 170 -13.53 -0.24 2.36
CA ARG A 170 -13.53 0.92 3.28
C ARG A 170 -14.23 2.15 2.72
N ASP A 171 -14.36 2.23 1.40
CA ASP A 171 -14.98 3.37 0.73
C ASP A 171 -16.52 3.19 0.64
N PHE A 172 -17.04 2.02 1.03
CA PHE A 172 -18.46 1.70 0.99
C PHE A 172 -19.35 2.69 1.75
N PRO A 173 -18.98 3.21 2.94
CA PRO A 173 -19.76 4.23 3.60
C PRO A 173 -20.02 5.48 2.75
N GLN A 174 -18.98 5.99 2.07
CA GLN A 174 -19.10 7.12 1.15
C GLN A 174 -19.90 6.77 -0.11
N ALA A 175 -19.82 5.52 -0.57
CA ALA A 175 -20.62 5.05 -1.70
C ALA A 175 -22.12 5.03 -1.36
N VAL A 176 -22.48 4.62 -0.14
CA VAL A 176 -23.89 4.63 0.34
C VAL A 176 -24.48 6.02 0.33
N GLU A 177 -23.71 7.06 0.70
CA GLU A 177 -24.17 8.45 0.64
C GLU A 177 -24.55 8.93 -0.78
N ARG A 178 -23.99 8.28 -1.81
CA ARG A 178 -24.25 8.60 -3.22
C ARG A 178 -25.41 7.79 -3.83
N LEU A 179 -25.93 6.82 -3.10
CA LEU A 179 -27.05 6.02 -3.58
C LEU A 179 -28.34 6.87 -3.64
N PRO A 180 -29.23 6.62 -4.62
CA PRO A 180 -30.52 7.33 -4.70
C PRO A 180 -31.34 7.15 -3.43
N GLU A 181 -31.89 8.23 -2.91
CA GLU A 181 -32.79 8.22 -1.73
C GLU A 181 -33.99 7.27 -1.89
N SER A 182 -34.49 7.09 -3.11
CA SER A 182 -35.60 6.15 -3.40
C SER A 182 -35.28 4.70 -3.00
N LEU A 183 -34.01 4.31 -3.01
CA LEU A 183 -33.61 2.95 -2.61
C LEU A 183 -33.79 2.68 -1.11
N LYS A 184 -33.96 3.70 -0.29
CA LYS A 184 -34.20 3.51 1.16
C LYS A 184 -35.53 2.82 1.46
N ASP A 185 -36.50 2.95 0.58
CA ASP A 185 -37.85 2.34 0.72
C ASP A 185 -38.03 1.08 -0.16
N GLU A 186 -37.08 0.78 -1.03
CA GLU A 186 -37.14 -0.39 -1.94
C GLU A 186 -36.38 -1.59 -1.36
N PRO A 187 -36.76 -2.83 -1.74
CA PRO A 187 -36.00 -4.01 -1.37
C PRO A 187 -34.59 -3.99 -2.03
N VAL A 188 -33.56 -4.00 -1.23
CA VAL A 188 -32.15 -4.08 -1.68
C VAL A 188 -31.57 -5.42 -1.25
N VAL A 189 -31.07 -6.19 -2.19
CA VAL A 189 -30.36 -7.44 -1.94
C VAL A 189 -28.89 -7.21 -2.22
N MET A 190 -28.09 -7.18 -1.17
CA MET A 190 -26.63 -7.04 -1.29
C MET A 190 -25.97 -8.38 -1.51
N PHE A 191 -24.87 -8.37 -2.25
CA PHE A 191 -24.05 -9.55 -2.43
C PHE A 191 -22.57 -9.19 -2.57
N CYS A 192 -21.69 -10.15 -2.26
CA CYS A 192 -20.27 -10.15 -2.59
C CYS A 192 -19.82 -11.58 -2.90
N THR A 193 -18.54 -11.81 -3.14
CA THR A 193 -18.00 -13.15 -3.48
C THR A 193 -18.42 -14.21 -2.46
N GLY A 194 -18.23 -13.96 -1.17
CA GLY A 194 -18.45 -14.97 -0.13
C GLY A 194 -19.44 -14.59 0.97
N GLY A 195 -20.02 -13.37 0.96
CA GLY A 195 -20.98 -12.88 1.95
C GLY A 195 -20.39 -11.98 3.05
N ILE A 196 -19.10 -12.07 3.33
CA ILE A 196 -18.46 -11.39 4.48
C ILE A 196 -18.64 -9.86 4.51
N ARG A 197 -18.55 -9.19 3.34
CA ARG A 197 -18.74 -7.73 3.25
C ARG A 197 -20.17 -7.32 3.59
N CYS A 198 -21.13 -8.10 3.13
CA CYS A 198 -22.55 -7.84 3.38
C CYS A 198 -22.92 -7.91 4.86
N GLU A 199 -22.21 -8.71 5.66
CA GLU A 199 -22.43 -8.78 7.11
C GLU A 199 -22.20 -7.42 7.81
N LYS A 200 -21.28 -6.59 7.28
CA LYS A 200 -21.03 -5.22 7.79
C LYS A 200 -21.81 -4.16 7.03
N ALA A 201 -21.94 -4.32 5.71
CA ALA A 201 -22.65 -3.38 4.86
C ALA A 201 -24.13 -3.24 5.25
N GLY A 202 -24.80 -4.36 5.54
CA GLY A 202 -26.21 -4.37 5.87
C GLY A 202 -26.56 -3.56 7.11
N PRO A 203 -26.02 -3.85 8.29
CA PRO A 203 -26.26 -3.06 9.48
C PRO A 203 -25.90 -1.58 9.33
N TYR A 204 -24.89 -1.27 8.50
CA TYR A 204 -24.53 0.11 8.17
C TYR A 204 -25.66 0.78 7.35
N MET A 205 -26.12 0.17 6.26
CA MET A 205 -27.18 0.71 5.43
C MET A 205 -28.50 0.86 6.22
N GLU A 206 -28.83 -0.11 7.10
CA GLU A 206 -29.97 0.01 8.01
C GLU A 206 -29.85 1.26 8.90
N ARG A 207 -28.65 1.55 9.42
CA ARG A 207 -28.36 2.77 10.21
C ARG A 207 -28.54 4.04 9.37
N GLU A 208 -28.21 3.99 8.08
CA GLU A 208 -28.37 5.12 7.14
C GLU A 208 -29.81 5.24 6.59
N GLY A 209 -30.77 4.44 7.11
CA GLY A 209 -32.19 4.59 6.84
C GLY A 209 -32.78 3.68 5.77
N PHE A 210 -32.03 2.71 5.25
CA PHE A 210 -32.55 1.69 4.32
C PHE A 210 -33.40 0.70 5.10
N ARG A 211 -34.66 0.47 4.67
CA ARG A 211 -35.68 -0.25 5.46
C ARG A 211 -35.80 -1.73 5.11
N GLN A 212 -35.46 -2.11 3.87
CA GLN A 212 -35.67 -3.46 3.34
C GLN A 212 -34.34 -4.00 2.78
N ILE A 213 -33.40 -4.30 3.68
CA ILE A 213 -32.06 -4.80 3.33
C ILE A 213 -32.01 -6.29 3.53
N TYR A 214 -31.54 -6.99 2.50
CA TYR A 214 -31.23 -8.41 2.51
C TYR A 214 -29.77 -8.62 2.08
N GLN A 215 -29.17 -9.71 2.51
CA GLN A 215 -27.87 -10.17 2.02
C GLN A 215 -27.98 -11.57 1.42
N LEU A 216 -27.38 -11.78 0.26
CA LEU A 216 -27.32 -13.11 -0.38
C LEU A 216 -26.53 -14.07 0.53
N ASP A 217 -27.21 -15.10 1.05
CA ASP A 217 -26.59 -16.07 1.94
C ASP A 217 -25.45 -16.80 1.26
N GLY A 218 -24.26 -16.70 1.85
CA GLY A 218 -23.04 -17.27 1.30
C GLY A 218 -22.47 -16.59 0.04
N GLY A 219 -23.10 -15.52 -0.48
CA GLY A 219 -22.65 -14.74 -1.62
C GLY A 219 -22.68 -15.49 -2.95
N ILE A 220 -21.95 -14.97 -3.95
CA ILE A 220 -21.94 -15.49 -5.32
C ILE A 220 -21.51 -16.96 -5.36
N LEU A 221 -20.48 -17.35 -4.60
CA LEU A 221 -19.97 -18.73 -4.64
C LEU A 221 -21.04 -19.74 -4.22
N LYS A 222 -21.83 -19.44 -3.18
CA LYS A 222 -22.94 -20.32 -2.77
C LYS A 222 -24.10 -20.28 -3.77
N TYR A 223 -24.34 -19.12 -4.39
CA TYR A 223 -25.33 -19.02 -5.46
C TYR A 223 -24.94 -19.90 -6.65
N PHE A 224 -23.67 -19.92 -7.04
CA PHE A 224 -23.18 -20.81 -8.10
C PHE A 224 -23.36 -22.29 -7.74
N GLU A 225 -23.05 -22.66 -6.50
CA GLU A 225 -23.21 -24.03 -6.00
C GLU A 225 -24.67 -24.51 -6.06
N GLU A 226 -25.64 -23.66 -5.69
CA GLU A 226 -27.07 -24.03 -5.59
C GLU A 226 -27.86 -23.75 -6.88
N CYS A 227 -27.51 -22.70 -7.62
CA CYS A 227 -28.30 -22.19 -8.74
C CYS A 227 -27.54 -22.09 -10.08
N GLY A 228 -26.25 -22.41 -10.08
CA GLY A 228 -25.38 -22.23 -11.26
C GLY A 228 -25.30 -20.77 -11.68
N GLY A 229 -25.16 -20.52 -12.99
CA GLY A 229 -25.00 -19.17 -13.57
C GLY A 229 -26.32 -18.43 -13.88
N ALA A 230 -27.47 -18.84 -13.33
CA ALA A 230 -28.72 -18.16 -13.60
C ALA A 230 -28.67 -16.70 -13.20
N HIS A 231 -29.06 -15.77 -14.10
CA HIS A 231 -29.07 -14.32 -13.91
C HIS A 231 -27.67 -13.69 -13.65
N TYR A 232 -26.59 -14.43 -13.84
CA TYR A 232 -25.23 -13.94 -13.64
C TYR A 232 -24.46 -13.98 -14.96
N ASP A 233 -23.71 -12.93 -15.27
CA ASP A 233 -22.91 -12.85 -16.48
C ASP A 233 -21.43 -12.81 -16.11
N GLY A 234 -20.62 -13.68 -16.74
CA GLY A 234 -19.18 -13.75 -16.54
C GLY A 234 -18.75 -14.70 -15.42
N GLU A 235 -17.63 -14.38 -14.79
CA GLU A 235 -16.92 -15.17 -13.80
C GLU A 235 -16.96 -14.49 -12.41
N CYS A 236 -16.72 -15.26 -11.36
CA CYS A 236 -16.59 -14.70 -10.01
C CYS A 236 -15.11 -14.60 -9.64
N PHE A 237 -14.66 -13.39 -9.30
CA PHE A 237 -13.31 -13.16 -8.75
C PHE A 237 -13.15 -13.87 -7.41
N VAL A 238 -12.01 -14.58 -7.25
CA VAL A 238 -11.61 -15.24 -6.01
C VAL A 238 -10.23 -14.77 -5.55
N PHE A 239 -9.99 -14.78 -4.24
CA PHE A 239 -8.79 -14.20 -3.62
C PHE A 239 -7.63 -15.20 -3.49
N ASP A 240 -7.42 -16.02 -4.51
CA ASP A 240 -6.29 -16.94 -4.64
C ASP A 240 -5.74 -16.91 -6.07
N GLN A 241 -4.72 -17.75 -6.37
CA GLN A 241 -4.05 -17.73 -7.67
C GLN A 241 -4.93 -18.18 -8.85
N ARG A 242 -6.12 -18.68 -8.61
CA ARG A 242 -7.10 -18.99 -9.67
C ARG A 242 -7.70 -17.73 -10.27
N VAL A 243 -7.71 -16.63 -9.54
CA VAL A 243 -8.23 -15.32 -9.91
C VAL A 243 -9.73 -15.33 -10.26
N GLY A 244 -10.19 -16.17 -11.20
CA GLY A 244 -11.58 -16.32 -11.62
C GLY A 244 -12.09 -17.75 -11.49
N VAL A 245 -13.38 -17.90 -11.21
CA VAL A 245 -14.09 -19.16 -11.29
C VAL A 245 -15.39 -18.99 -12.09
N ASP A 246 -15.70 -19.97 -12.92
CA ASP A 246 -16.95 -20.03 -13.67
C ASP A 246 -18.14 -20.40 -12.77
N PRO A 247 -19.40 -20.34 -13.26
CA PRO A 247 -20.57 -20.75 -12.49
C PRO A 247 -20.62 -22.24 -12.09
N ALA A 248 -19.75 -23.08 -12.65
CA ALA A 248 -19.56 -24.46 -12.22
C ALA A 248 -18.44 -24.59 -11.16
N LEU A 249 -17.95 -23.46 -10.63
CA LEU A 249 -16.86 -23.34 -9.66
C LEU A 249 -15.51 -23.88 -10.16
N ARG A 250 -15.31 -23.96 -11.47
CA ARG A 250 -14.04 -24.35 -12.09
C ARG A 250 -13.17 -23.12 -12.31
N GLU A 251 -11.88 -23.30 -12.15
CA GLU A 251 -10.88 -22.28 -12.49
C GLU A 251 -10.97 -21.89 -13.97
N THR A 252 -10.80 -20.61 -14.24
CA THR A 252 -10.82 -20.04 -15.59
C THR A 252 -9.40 -19.61 -16.01
N ASP A 253 -9.24 -19.20 -17.26
CA ASP A 253 -7.96 -18.70 -17.80
C ASP A 253 -7.69 -17.22 -17.44
N THR A 254 -8.50 -16.64 -16.58
CA THR A 254 -8.32 -15.28 -16.07
C THR A 254 -7.05 -15.17 -15.23
N MET A 255 -6.19 -14.21 -15.55
CA MET A 255 -4.98 -13.91 -14.81
C MET A 255 -5.10 -12.56 -14.09
N GLN A 256 -4.17 -12.28 -13.18
CA GLN A 256 -4.08 -10.99 -12.49
C GLN A 256 -2.81 -10.26 -12.88
N CYS A 257 -2.91 -8.98 -13.22
CA CYS A 257 -1.73 -8.15 -13.39
C CYS A 257 -1.01 -7.95 -12.06
N PHE A 258 0.28 -8.31 -11.99
CA PHE A 258 1.08 -8.18 -10.75
C PHE A 258 1.38 -6.72 -10.38
N GLN A 259 1.23 -5.79 -11.32
CA GLN A 259 1.51 -4.36 -11.09
C GLN A 259 0.32 -3.61 -10.49
N CYS A 260 -0.86 -3.72 -11.13
CA CYS A 260 -2.06 -2.97 -10.71
C CYS A 260 -3.16 -3.85 -10.09
N LEU A 261 -2.94 -5.17 -10.05
CA LEU A 261 -3.87 -6.17 -9.52
C LEU A 261 -5.19 -6.30 -10.30
N SER A 262 -5.33 -5.66 -11.45
CA SER A 262 -6.51 -5.85 -12.31
C SER A 262 -6.56 -7.28 -12.84
N PRO A 263 -7.73 -7.94 -12.82
CA PRO A 263 -7.92 -9.19 -13.52
C PRO A 263 -7.90 -8.96 -15.03
N LEU A 264 -7.39 -9.93 -15.76
CA LEU A 264 -7.19 -9.88 -17.21
C LEU A 264 -7.84 -11.10 -17.86
N SER A 265 -8.76 -10.83 -18.77
CA SER A 265 -9.32 -11.84 -19.67
C SER A 265 -8.24 -12.36 -20.64
N GLU A 266 -8.51 -13.48 -21.32
CA GLU A 266 -7.62 -14.02 -22.35
C GLU A 266 -7.31 -13.00 -23.44
N SER A 267 -8.28 -12.21 -23.89
CA SER A 267 -8.08 -11.15 -24.89
C SER A 267 -7.19 -10.02 -24.40
N GLU A 268 -7.27 -9.68 -23.11
CA GLU A 268 -6.42 -8.64 -22.50
C GLU A 268 -5.00 -9.13 -22.22
N GLN A 269 -4.81 -10.44 -22.03
CA GLN A 269 -3.50 -11.08 -21.97
C GLN A 269 -2.81 -11.14 -23.35
N ALA A 270 -3.59 -11.11 -24.43
CA ALA A 270 -3.07 -11.03 -25.80
C ALA A 270 -2.82 -9.60 -26.27
N ASP A 271 -3.15 -8.57 -25.48
CA ASP A 271 -2.93 -7.17 -25.80
C ASP A 271 -1.41 -6.84 -25.79
N GLU A 272 -0.95 -6.06 -26.78
CA GLU A 272 0.47 -5.66 -26.89
C GLU A 272 1.02 -4.87 -25.67
N ARG A 273 0.14 -4.28 -24.87
CA ARG A 273 0.48 -3.57 -23.63
C ARG A 273 0.65 -4.49 -22.43
N TYR A 274 0.34 -5.77 -22.59
CA TYR A 274 0.55 -6.77 -21.52
C TYR A 274 1.96 -7.32 -21.56
N GLU A 275 2.72 -7.01 -20.52
CA GLU A 275 4.02 -7.61 -20.25
C GLU A 275 3.99 -8.22 -18.84
N PRO A 276 4.06 -9.57 -18.70
CA PRO A 276 3.98 -10.24 -17.41
C PRO A 276 4.94 -9.64 -16.37
N GLY A 277 4.39 -9.26 -15.22
CA GLY A 277 5.16 -8.64 -14.13
C GLY A 277 5.47 -7.16 -14.27
N LYS A 278 5.15 -6.51 -15.41
CA LYS A 278 5.47 -5.10 -15.64
C LYS A 278 4.24 -4.23 -15.93
N SER A 279 3.36 -4.66 -16.82
CA SER A 279 2.22 -3.85 -17.24
C SER A 279 1.06 -4.67 -17.80
N CYS A 280 -0.11 -4.07 -17.88
CA CYS A 280 -1.28 -4.57 -18.59
C CYS A 280 -2.01 -3.40 -19.25
N PRO A 281 -3.05 -3.65 -20.08
CA PRO A 281 -3.80 -2.57 -20.74
C PRO A 281 -4.29 -1.44 -19.83
N TYR A 282 -4.47 -1.74 -18.53
CA TYR A 282 -4.98 -0.78 -17.54
C TYR A 282 -3.89 0.04 -16.84
N CYS A 283 -2.67 -0.48 -16.72
CA CYS A 283 -1.56 0.20 -16.04
C CYS A 283 -0.37 0.50 -16.94
N PHE A 284 -0.46 0.14 -18.21
CA PHE A 284 0.57 0.48 -19.20
C PHE A 284 0.71 1.99 -19.32
N GLN A 285 1.94 2.44 -19.27
CA GLN A 285 2.30 3.83 -19.52
C GLN A 285 3.38 3.90 -20.60
N THR A 286 3.19 4.76 -21.55
CA THR A 286 4.25 5.10 -22.51
C THR A 286 5.45 5.72 -21.78
N ARG A 287 6.61 5.71 -22.43
CA ARG A 287 7.82 6.36 -21.87
C ARG A 287 7.59 7.84 -21.57
N ALA A 288 6.81 8.53 -22.37
CA ALA A 288 6.47 9.93 -22.16
C ALA A 288 5.59 10.14 -20.92
N GLU A 289 4.56 9.29 -20.72
CA GLU A 289 3.70 9.33 -19.54
C GLU A 289 4.44 8.97 -18.26
N GLN A 290 5.33 7.97 -18.30
CA GLN A 290 6.20 7.62 -17.17
C GLN A 290 7.09 8.78 -16.78
N MET A 291 7.67 9.48 -17.77
CA MET A 291 8.49 10.67 -17.53
C MET A 291 7.65 11.79 -16.92
N ALA A 292 6.49 12.08 -17.46
CA ALA A 292 5.58 13.12 -16.95
C ALA A 292 5.17 12.84 -15.50
N SER A 293 4.77 11.62 -15.19
CA SER A 293 4.41 11.19 -13.82
C SER A 293 5.60 11.30 -12.85
N ARG A 294 6.82 10.95 -13.31
CA ARG A 294 8.03 11.10 -12.50
C ARG A 294 8.31 12.57 -12.21
N ILE A 295 8.23 13.44 -13.21
CA ILE A 295 8.42 14.89 -13.06
C ILE A 295 7.42 15.46 -12.06
N GLU A 296 6.14 15.15 -12.20
CA GLU A 296 5.09 15.63 -11.30
C GLU A 296 5.33 15.19 -9.85
N SER A 297 5.67 13.92 -9.65
CA SER A 297 6.01 13.38 -8.33
C SER A 297 7.21 14.08 -7.70
N ARG A 298 8.27 14.35 -8.49
CA ARG A 298 9.46 15.08 -8.03
C ARG A 298 9.17 16.53 -7.70
N GLU A 299 8.40 17.22 -8.54
CA GLU A 299 7.99 18.61 -8.27
C GLU A 299 7.12 18.71 -7.02
N SER A 300 6.23 17.73 -6.78
CA SER A 300 5.47 17.63 -5.52
C SER A 300 6.39 17.49 -4.31
N ALA A 301 7.38 16.59 -4.38
CA ALA A 301 8.36 16.41 -3.31
C ALA A 301 9.25 17.68 -3.10
N ILE A 302 9.62 18.39 -4.18
CA ILE A 302 10.34 19.68 -4.08
C ILE A 302 9.48 20.70 -3.35
N ARG A 303 8.19 20.83 -3.69
CA ARG A 303 7.25 21.74 -2.99
C ARG A 303 7.15 21.41 -1.50
N GLU A 304 7.03 20.13 -1.15
CA GLU A 304 6.95 19.68 0.24
C GLU A 304 8.19 20.09 1.05
N VAL A 305 9.41 19.85 0.54
CA VAL A 305 10.66 20.19 1.26
C VAL A 305 10.99 21.69 1.25
N SER A 306 10.31 22.48 0.40
CA SER A 306 10.51 23.94 0.28
C SER A 306 9.37 24.77 0.89
N THR A 307 8.37 24.13 1.49
CA THR A 307 7.22 24.81 2.11
C THR A 307 6.93 24.22 3.50
N PRO A 308 7.38 24.87 4.61
CA PRO A 308 8.18 26.10 4.63
C PRO A 308 9.64 25.87 4.18
N LEU A 309 10.29 26.93 3.75
CA LEU A 309 11.71 26.89 3.40
C LEU A 309 12.54 26.45 4.62
N PRO A 310 13.48 25.49 4.47
CA PRO A 310 14.17 24.89 5.61
C PRO A 310 15.09 25.86 6.37
N GLY A 311 15.56 26.93 5.73
CA GLY A 311 16.36 27.97 6.35
C GLY A 311 15.55 29.12 6.96
N SER A 312 14.23 29.16 6.77
CA SER A 312 13.36 30.21 7.36
C SER A 312 13.07 30.00 8.85
N THR A 313 13.38 28.82 9.39
CA THR A 313 13.34 28.55 10.84
C THR A 313 14.76 28.65 11.40
N ALA A 314 14.91 29.31 12.56
CA ALA A 314 16.18 29.46 13.21
C ALA A 314 16.84 28.09 13.48
N TYR A 315 18.10 27.93 13.08
CA TYR A 315 18.85 26.71 13.27
C TYR A 315 20.36 27.01 13.54
N ASP A 316 21.07 26.04 14.09
CA ASP A 316 22.51 26.13 14.26
C ASP A 316 23.25 25.71 12.99
N ASN A 317 23.98 26.64 12.38
CA ASN A 317 24.78 26.34 11.20
C ASN A 317 26.25 26.11 11.60
N PHE A 318 26.81 24.97 11.17
CA PHE A 318 28.19 24.57 11.42
C PHE A 318 29.02 24.73 10.15
N ARG A 319 29.74 25.84 10.01
CA ARG A 319 30.58 26.11 8.83
C ARG A 319 31.95 25.46 9.00
N PRO A 320 32.35 24.57 8.06
CA PRO A 320 33.66 23.95 8.13
C PRO A 320 34.77 24.98 7.85
N LEU A 321 35.82 24.88 8.62
CA LEU A 321 37.06 25.61 8.50
C LEU A 321 38.20 24.62 8.38
N THR A 322 39.07 24.76 7.38
CA THR A 322 40.27 23.92 7.24
C THR A 322 41.47 24.80 7.33
N ILE A 323 42.46 24.41 8.16
CA ILE A 323 43.72 25.12 8.30
C ILE A 323 44.55 24.91 7.03
N PRO A 324 44.89 25.98 6.28
CA PRO A 324 45.69 25.86 5.07
C PRO A 324 47.17 25.58 5.40
N LEU A 325 47.91 25.21 4.36
CA LEU A 325 49.36 25.03 4.45
C LEU A 325 50.04 26.33 4.94
N GLY A 326 51.11 26.19 5.74
CA GLY A 326 51.89 27.33 6.25
C GLY A 326 51.36 27.95 7.53
N GLN A 327 50.36 27.33 8.17
CA GLN A 327 49.86 27.79 9.49
C GLN A 327 50.30 26.87 10.64
N ASP A 328 51.12 25.86 10.35
CA ASP A 328 51.62 24.90 11.35
C ASP A 328 52.36 25.56 12.49
N GLY A 329 52.10 25.12 13.73
CA GLY A 329 52.79 25.61 14.93
C GLY A 329 52.30 26.96 15.46
N ARG A 330 51.32 27.59 14.83
CA ARG A 330 50.63 28.79 15.34
C ARG A 330 49.51 28.38 16.30
N THR A 331 49.12 29.32 17.15
CA THR A 331 47.84 29.17 17.87
C THR A 331 46.66 29.26 16.88
N ILE A 332 45.55 28.65 17.22
CA ILE A 332 44.35 28.73 16.33
C ILE A 332 43.85 30.16 16.18
N LYS A 333 43.99 30.99 17.19
CA LYS A 333 43.66 32.41 17.14
C LYS A 333 44.52 33.14 16.10
N GLU A 334 45.86 32.96 16.14
CA GLU A 334 46.78 33.53 15.14
C GLU A 334 46.53 33.03 13.73
N ALA A 335 46.29 31.72 13.58
CA ALA A 335 45.97 31.11 12.29
C ALA A 335 44.69 31.69 11.68
N LEU A 336 43.62 31.84 12.46
CA LEU A 336 42.37 32.43 11.99
C LEU A 336 42.51 33.90 11.61
N SER A 337 43.28 34.70 12.37
CA SER A 337 43.56 36.09 12.04
C SER A 337 44.35 36.21 10.72
N ALA A 338 45.27 35.28 10.46
CA ALA A 338 46.00 35.22 9.19
C ALA A 338 45.14 34.76 7.99
N ILE A 339 44.24 33.80 8.20
CA ILE A 339 43.34 33.28 7.16
C ILE A 339 42.25 34.29 6.79
N PHE A 340 41.77 35.05 7.76
CA PHE A 340 40.69 36.04 7.60
C PHE A 340 41.13 37.46 7.97
N PRO A 341 42.04 38.07 7.20
CA PRO A 341 42.61 39.37 7.54
C PRO A 341 41.62 40.53 7.57
N HIS A 342 40.43 40.34 7.00
CA HIS A 342 39.36 41.34 7.00
C HIS A 342 38.37 41.18 8.16
N SER A 343 38.54 40.15 9.02
CA SER A 343 37.76 40.00 10.24
C SER A 343 38.46 40.74 11.38
N ALA A 344 37.74 41.59 12.08
CA ALA A 344 38.31 42.29 13.24
C ALA A 344 38.73 41.25 14.30
N GLU A 345 39.85 41.50 14.99
CA GLU A 345 40.34 40.60 16.06
C GLU A 345 39.30 40.43 17.17
N GLU A 346 38.47 41.42 17.38
CA GLU A 346 37.35 41.43 18.29
C GLU A 346 36.30 40.36 17.95
N ASP A 347 36.04 40.07 16.65
CA ASP A 347 35.09 39.05 16.21
C ASP A 347 35.55 37.64 16.61
N TRP A 348 36.81 37.31 16.49
CA TRP A 348 37.35 36.01 16.88
C TRP A 348 37.35 35.82 18.39
N THR A 349 37.66 36.87 19.15
CA THR A 349 37.57 36.84 20.61
C THR A 349 36.17 36.51 21.07
N ALA A 350 35.16 37.13 20.50
CA ALA A 350 33.76 36.81 20.78
C ALA A 350 33.38 35.35 20.39
N VAL A 351 33.89 34.85 19.27
CA VAL A 351 33.66 33.47 18.83
C VAL A 351 34.22 32.46 19.85
N PHE A 352 35.41 32.68 20.39
CA PHE A 352 35.98 31.82 21.42
C PHE A 352 35.24 31.94 22.75
N GLN A 353 34.96 33.16 23.22
CA GLN A 353 34.19 33.40 24.46
C GLN A 353 32.81 32.72 24.43
N ASN A 354 32.12 32.77 23.30
CA ASN A 354 30.81 32.15 23.10
C ASN A 354 30.89 30.66 22.75
N LYS A 355 32.09 30.06 22.78
CA LYS A 355 32.31 28.63 22.44
C LYS A 355 31.76 28.26 21.06
N GLN A 356 31.86 29.14 20.10
CA GLN A 356 31.32 28.97 18.73
C GLN A 356 32.35 28.37 17.76
N LEU A 357 33.62 28.22 18.14
CA LEU A 357 34.61 27.45 17.39
C LEU A 357 34.71 26.04 17.99
N LEU A 358 34.49 25.05 17.17
CA LEU A 358 34.41 23.65 17.59
C LEU A 358 35.47 22.83 16.84
N GLY A 359 36.08 21.88 17.54
CA GLY A 359 36.95 20.87 16.95
C GLY A 359 36.17 19.77 16.21
N HIS A 360 36.88 18.78 15.71
CA HIS A 360 36.32 17.65 14.97
C HIS A 360 35.29 16.87 15.79
N ASN A 361 35.49 16.76 17.09
CA ASN A 361 34.57 16.09 18.04
C ASN A 361 33.42 17.01 18.51
N LYS A 362 33.25 18.19 17.88
CA LYS A 362 32.26 19.20 18.23
C LYS A 362 32.38 19.77 19.64
N SER A 363 33.56 19.64 20.29
CA SER A 363 33.87 20.35 21.54
C SER A 363 34.45 21.73 21.26
N PRO A 364 34.23 22.72 22.16
CA PRO A 364 34.87 24.04 22.06
C PRO A 364 36.38 23.94 22.04
N VAL A 365 37.01 24.80 21.26
CA VAL A 365 38.47 24.85 21.06
C VAL A 365 39.06 25.97 21.90
N ASP A 366 40.22 25.70 22.52
CA ASP A 366 41.02 26.70 23.25
C ASP A 366 41.71 27.63 22.24
N PRO A 367 41.63 28.97 22.40
CA PRO A 367 42.33 29.95 21.54
C PRO A 367 43.84 29.71 21.38
N GLU A 368 44.51 29.19 22.43
CA GLU A 368 45.94 28.93 22.47
C GLU A 368 46.31 27.53 21.93
N GLN A 369 45.34 26.74 21.49
CA GLN A 369 45.57 25.42 20.87
C GLN A 369 46.46 25.59 19.62
N ILE A 370 47.55 24.83 19.56
CA ILE A 370 48.44 24.79 18.38
C ILE A 370 47.73 24.00 17.26
N VAL A 371 47.76 24.55 16.05
CA VAL A 371 47.14 23.95 14.87
C VAL A 371 48.16 23.35 13.91
N ARG A 372 47.65 22.41 13.09
CA ARG A 372 48.38 21.79 11.97
C ARG A 372 47.62 21.97 10.67
N SER A 373 48.33 22.09 9.58
CA SER A 373 47.77 22.16 8.23
C SER A 373 46.90 20.94 7.96
N GLY A 374 45.72 21.17 7.38
CA GLY A 374 44.71 20.12 7.08
C GLY A 374 43.74 19.82 8.22
N GLU A 375 43.97 20.30 9.43
CA GLU A 375 43.00 20.16 10.53
C GLU A 375 41.70 20.87 10.21
N ARG A 376 40.60 20.27 10.62
CA ARG A 376 39.23 20.75 10.38
C ARG A 376 38.59 21.21 11.68
N TYR A 377 37.99 22.38 11.63
CA TYR A 377 37.23 23.01 12.68
C TYR A 377 35.86 23.40 12.16
N PHE A 378 34.90 23.74 13.04
CA PHE A 378 33.60 24.19 12.68
C PHE A 378 33.24 25.48 13.41
N ARG A 379 32.91 26.54 12.66
CA ARG A 379 32.31 27.73 13.23
C ARG A 379 30.81 27.54 13.38
N ARG A 380 30.31 27.48 14.60
CA ARG A 380 28.90 27.47 14.93
C ARG A 380 28.33 28.88 14.81
N LEU A 381 27.29 29.02 14.01
CA LEU A 381 26.49 30.25 13.91
C LEU A 381 25.11 29.89 14.51
N PRO A 382 24.86 30.27 15.77
CA PRO A 382 23.62 29.89 16.45
C PRO A 382 22.44 30.69 15.92
N SER A 383 21.27 30.08 15.94
CA SER A 383 19.99 30.71 15.60
C SER A 383 19.98 31.45 14.25
N LEU A 384 20.69 30.88 13.25
CA LEU A 384 20.74 31.47 11.90
C LEU A 384 19.37 31.36 11.25
N ILE A 385 18.88 32.47 10.71
CA ILE A 385 17.71 32.50 9.79
C ILE A 385 18.27 32.95 8.42
N GLU A 386 17.98 32.17 7.41
CA GLU A 386 18.40 32.47 6.04
C GLU A 386 17.40 33.38 5.35
N PRO A 387 17.83 34.21 4.40
CA PRO A 387 16.88 34.96 3.57
C PRO A 387 15.96 34.04 2.79
N ASP A 388 14.75 34.51 2.51
CA ASP A 388 13.82 33.81 1.65
C ASP A 388 14.33 33.71 0.22
N VAL A 389 13.95 32.61 -0.42
CA VAL A 389 14.28 32.33 -1.83
C VAL A 389 13.01 31.94 -2.56
N ASN A 390 13.03 31.97 -3.88
CA ASN A 390 11.91 31.53 -4.71
C ASN A 390 11.89 29.99 -4.75
N PRO A 391 10.84 29.33 -4.24
CA PRO A 391 10.73 27.86 -4.24
C PRO A 391 10.13 27.26 -5.52
N ASP A 392 9.75 28.06 -6.53
CA ASP A 392 9.11 27.58 -7.76
C ASP A 392 10.13 26.91 -8.71
N ILE A 393 10.69 25.82 -8.23
CA ILE A 393 11.67 25.00 -8.94
C ILE A 393 10.93 24.07 -9.89
N ARG A 394 11.31 24.06 -11.17
CA ARG A 394 10.71 23.21 -12.20
C ARG A 394 11.70 22.16 -12.69
N LEU A 395 11.25 20.92 -12.71
CA LEU A 395 12.01 19.80 -13.28
C LEU A 395 11.71 19.67 -14.75
N LEU A 396 12.72 19.80 -15.61
CA LEU A 396 12.56 19.70 -17.06
C LEU A 396 12.84 18.29 -17.60
N HIS A 397 13.77 17.58 -16.97
CA HIS A 397 14.15 16.22 -17.35
C HIS A 397 14.84 15.50 -16.17
N GLU A 398 14.63 14.18 -16.11
CA GLU A 398 15.33 13.29 -15.16
C GLU A 398 15.56 11.94 -15.83
N ASP A 399 16.81 11.48 -15.83
CA ASP A 399 17.17 10.10 -16.17
C ASP A 399 18.13 9.51 -15.12
N GLU A 400 18.79 8.40 -15.46
CA GLU A 400 19.71 7.72 -14.54
C GLU A 400 20.99 8.51 -14.23
N ALA A 401 21.36 9.45 -15.10
CA ALA A 401 22.62 10.17 -15.05
C ALA A 401 22.47 11.65 -14.68
N ILE A 402 21.38 12.30 -15.10
CA ILE A 402 21.22 13.75 -14.96
C ILE A 402 19.80 14.15 -14.50
N ILE A 403 19.77 15.30 -13.82
CA ILE A 403 18.56 16.02 -13.43
C ILE A 403 18.69 17.42 -14.04
N VAL A 404 17.74 17.85 -14.85
CA VAL A 404 17.71 19.17 -15.51
C VAL A 404 16.62 20.01 -14.87
N ILE A 405 17.04 21.12 -14.26
CA ILE A 405 16.19 22.02 -13.48
C ILE A 405 16.11 23.39 -14.17
N ASN A 406 14.90 23.94 -14.29
CA ASN A 406 14.72 25.36 -14.48
C ASN A 406 14.73 26.06 -13.13
N LYS A 407 15.84 26.74 -12.82
CA LYS A 407 16.07 27.41 -11.54
C LYS A 407 15.37 28.76 -11.53
N PRO A 408 14.50 29.04 -10.56
CA PRO A 408 13.92 30.38 -10.37
C PRO A 408 14.94 31.37 -9.75
N ALA A 409 14.57 32.61 -9.65
CA ALA A 409 15.31 33.66 -8.95
C ALA A 409 14.37 34.36 -7.93
N PRO A 410 14.88 34.78 -6.75
CA PRO A 410 16.22 34.51 -6.24
C PRO A 410 16.35 33.09 -5.66
N LEU A 411 17.37 32.33 -6.04
CA LEU A 411 17.72 31.02 -5.46
C LEU A 411 19.19 30.71 -5.74
N PRO A 412 20.07 30.57 -4.74
CA PRO A 412 21.46 30.12 -4.95
C PRO A 412 21.50 28.65 -5.36
N VAL A 413 22.46 28.29 -6.23
CA VAL A 413 22.62 26.87 -6.64
C VAL A 413 23.21 26.01 -5.51
N HIS A 414 24.20 26.51 -4.77
CA HIS A 414 24.89 25.79 -3.71
C HIS A 414 25.12 26.69 -2.47
N PRO A 415 25.44 26.13 -1.29
CA PRO A 415 25.69 26.89 -0.10
C PRO A 415 26.78 27.97 -0.31
N SER A 416 26.43 29.21 -0.07
CA SER A 416 27.35 30.37 -0.21
C SER A 416 26.86 31.58 0.60
N GLY A 417 27.81 32.38 1.11
CA GLY A 417 27.50 33.57 1.91
C GLY A 417 26.56 33.22 3.07
N ARG A 418 25.38 33.81 3.12
CA ARG A 418 24.39 33.61 4.18
C ARG A 418 23.35 32.49 3.86
N TYR A 419 23.49 31.80 2.74
CA TYR A 419 22.63 30.68 2.33
C TYR A 419 23.32 29.34 2.57
N ASN A 420 22.63 28.37 3.13
CA ASN A 420 23.06 27.00 3.37
C ASN A 420 21.96 25.98 3.08
N LEU A 421 20.83 26.10 3.75
CA LEU A 421 19.68 25.22 3.55
C LEU A 421 18.76 25.70 2.42
N ASN A 422 18.60 27.02 2.27
CA ASN A 422 17.80 27.65 1.21
C ASN A 422 18.63 27.76 -0.08
N THR A 423 19.08 26.61 -0.60
CA THR A 423 19.81 26.49 -1.87
C THR A 423 19.25 25.35 -2.71
N LEU A 424 19.33 25.48 -4.02
CA LEU A 424 18.85 24.45 -4.94
C LEU A 424 19.44 23.07 -4.63
N GLN A 425 20.76 23.01 -4.41
CA GLN A 425 21.44 21.75 -4.06
C GLN A 425 20.91 21.14 -2.74
N SER A 426 20.72 21.95 -1.71
CA SER A 426 20.25 21.44 -0.42
C SER A 426 18.82 20.92 -0.49
N LEU A 427 17.94 21.58 -1.24
CA LEU A 427 16.56 21.14 -1.48
C LEU A 427 16.55 19.83 -2.26
N LEU A 428 17.29 19.75 -3.38
CA LEU A 428 17.35 18.52 -4.18
C LEU A 428 17.95 17.33 -3.39
N GLN A 429 18.99 17.56 -2.58
CA GLN A 429 19.57 16.50 -1.75
C GLN A 429 18.57 15.91 -0.73
N LYS A 430 17.58 16.67 -0.28
CA LYS A 430 16.48 16.14 0.54
C LYS A 430 15.52 15.29 -0.27
N VAL A 431 15.13 15.74 -1.46
CA VAL A 431 14.19 15.05 -2.36
C VAL A 431 14.76 13.73 -2.86
N TYR A 432 16.06 13.69 -3.14
CA TYR A 432 16.74 12.53 -3.71
C TYR A 432 17.46 11.65 -2.67
N TYR A 433 17.29 11.90 -1.38
CA TYR A 433 17.92 11.07 -0.36
C TYR A 433 17.62 9.58 -0.57
N PRO A 434 18.62 8.65 -0.46
CA PRO A 434 20.00 8.84 0.02
C PRO A 434 21.01 9.34 -1.03
N GLN A 435 20.61 9.53 -2.27
CA GLN A 435 21.43 10.12 -3.32
C GLN A 435 21.74 11.59 -2.99
N LYS A 436 22.86 12.08 -3.48
CA LYS A 436 23.31 13.46 -3.22
C LYS A 436 23.64 14.16 -4.53
N PRO A 437 22.64 14.60 -5.30
CA PRO A 437 22.87 15.29 -6.55
C PRO A 437 23.82 16.46 -6.38
N ARG A 438 24.73 16.63 -7.34
CA ARG A 438 25.70 17.73 -7.37
C ARG A 438 25.51 18.55 -8.65
N PRO A 439 25.53 19.90 -8.57
CA PRO A 439 25.42 20.73 -9.75
C PRO A 439 26.68 20.58 -10.61
N ALA A 440 26.49 20.35 -11.91
CA ALA A 440 27.58 20.33 -12.91
C ALA A 440 28.12 21.75 -13.22
N HIS A 441 27.28 22.77 -13.03
CA HIS A 441 27.59 24.19 -13.18
C HIS A 441 26.69 25.02 -12.25
N ARG A 442 26.88 26.32 -12.25
CA ARG A 442 26.11 27.23 -11.41
C ARG A 442 25.62 28.45 -12.20
N LEU A 443 24.53 29.01 -11.71
CA LEU A 443 24.03 30.34 -12.01
C LEU A 443 24.02 31.17 -10.73
N ASP A 444 24.08 32.47 -10.87
CA ASP A 444 23.96 33.37 -9.72
C ASP A 444 22.56 33.27 -9.10
N ALA A 445 22.44 33.69 -7.83
CA ALA A 445 21.19 33.60 -7.10
C ALA A 445 20.05 34.33 -7.82
N ASN A 446 20.32 35.48 -8.39
CA ASN A 446 19.35 36.33 -9.10
C ASN A 446 19.18 36.00 -10.59
N THR A 447 19.84 34.96 -11.07
CA THR A 447 19.76 34.52 -12.47
C THR A 447 18.83 33.31 -12.57
N THR A 448 17.83 33.36 -13.45
CA THR A 448 16.98 32.22 -13.81
C THR A 448 17.62 31.40 -14.93
N GLY A 449 17.27 30.15 -15.06
CA GLY A 449 17.70 29.33 -16.19
C GLY A 449 17.98 27.90 -15.84
N ILE A 450 18.54 27.17 -16.80
CA ILE A 450 18.79 25.73 -16.69
C ILE A 450 20.03 25.46 -15.83
N VAL A 451 19.88 24.53 -14.88
CA VAL A 451 20.98 23.96 -14.11
C VAL A 451 20.90 22.44 -14.18
N ILE A 452 22.04 21.81 -14.49
CA ILE A 452 22.17 20.35 -14.58
C ILE A 452 22.83 19.84 -13.32
N PHE A 453 22.26 18.75 -12.79
CA PHE A 453 22.81 17.97 -11.67
C PHE A 453 23.12 16.55 -12.12
N SER A 454 24.08 15.91 -11.46
CA SER A 454 24.46 14.51 -11.66
C SER A 454 24.60 13.78 -10.33
#